data_af61c13ec846a16955b3be639003d4b6
#
_entry.id   af61c13ec846a16955b3be639003d4b6
#
_cell.length_a   1.000
_cell.length_b   1.000
_cell.length_c   1.000
_cell.angle_alpha   90.00
_cell.angle_beta   90.00
_cell.angle_gamma   90.00
#
_symmetry.space_group_name_H-M   'P 1'
#
loop_
_entity.id
_entity.type
_entity.pdbx_description
1 polymer ?
#
loop_
_entity_poly.entity_id
_entity_poly.type
_entity_poly.pdbx_seq_one_letter_code
_entity_poly.pdbx_strand_id
1 'polypeptide(L)'
;MLKRSFDIVFSAAWLVGFAPLLFVVAILIRLKLGSPVLFVQERPGLRGRPFRMVKFRTMTDERGPDGELLSDAVRLTAFGKLLRATTLDEFPEMWNVLVGDMSVVGPRPLLMRYLGRYDAFQARRMEVKPGVTGWAQVNGRNALSWDEKFALDVWYVDNRTFGLDMRIVVKTFFKVFARSGINASNAATMEEFRGNNNN
;
A
#
# COMPACT_ATOMS: atom_id res chain seq x y z
N MET A 1 -3.70 4.68 23.14
CA MET A 1 -2.57 5.64 23.16
C MET A 1 -1.27 5.00 22.67
N LEU A 2 -0.80 3.89 23.21
CA LEU A 2 0.48 3.23 22.88
C LEU A 2 0.72 3.03 21.37
N LYS A 3 -0.27 2.49 20.63
CA LYS A 3 -0.17 2.30 19.15
C LYS A 3 0.10 3.61 18.42
N ARG A 4 -0.59 4.70 18.75
CA ARG A 4 -0.39 5.99 18.07
C ARG A 4 0.97 6.60 18.37
N SER A 5 1.44 6.50 19.61
CA SER A 5 2.80 6.95 19.97
C SER A 5 3.86 6.16 19.19
N PHE A 6 3.68 4.83 19.09
CA PHE A 6 4.53 3.99 18.24
C PHE A 6 4.49 4.43 16.77
N ASP A 7 3.29 4.63 16.20
CA ASP A 7 3.14 5.08 14.81
C ASP A 7 3.91 6.37 14.54
N ILE A 8 3.80 7.37 15.45
CA ILE A 8 4.48 8.67 15.31
C ILE A 8 6.00 8.49 15.38
N VAL A 9 6.49 7.84 16.43
CA VAL A 9 7.93 7.67 16.65
C VAL A 9 8.56 6.87 15.51
N PHE A 10 7.92 5.75 15.14
CA PHE A 10 8.41 4.89 14.08
C PHE A 10 8.44 5.59 12.73
N SER A 11 7.35 6.28 12.35
CA SER A 11 7.29 6.97 11.06
C SER A 11 8.23 8.18 10.99
N ALA A 12 8.38 8.94 12.07
CA ALA A 12 9.34 10.04 12.15
C ALA A 12 10.79 9.52 12.02
N ALA A 13 11.15 8.49 12.81
CA ALA A 13 12.47 7.87 12.73
C ALA A 13 12.77 7.29 11.33
N TRP A 14 11.76 6.66 10.70
CA TRP A 14 11.86 6.15 9.33
C TRP A 14 12.13 7.27 8.32
N LEU A 15 11.32 8.34 8.35
CA LEU A 15 11.46 9.45 7.40
C LEU A 15 12.81 10.15 7.54
N VAL A 16 13.28 10.38 8.78
CA VAL A 16 14.59 10.98 9.04
C VAL A 16 15.72 10.03 8.65
N GLY A 17 15.66 8.77 9.07
CA GLY A 17 16.72 7.79 8.80
C GLY A 17 16.90 7.47 7.31
N PHE A 18 15.79 7.43 6.56
CA PHE A 18 15.82 7.18 5.12
C PHE A 18 15.79 8.45 4.26
N ALA A 19 15.84 9.66 4.86
CA ALA A 19 15.80 10.91 4.11
C ALA A 19 16.84 10.99 2.98
N PRO A 20 18.12 10.62 3.16
CA PRO A 20 19.08 10.63 2.06
C PRO A 20 18.69 9.69 0.92
N LEU A 21 18.22 8.48 1.24
CA LEU A 21 17.74 7.51 0.24
C LEU A 21 16.52 8.06 -0.51
N LEU A 22 15.53 8.59 0.23
CA LEU A 22 14.32 9.17 -0.36
C LEU A 22 14.68 10.33 -1.31
N PHE A 23 15.66 11.15 -0.95
CA PHE A 23 16.13 12.24 -1.79
C PHE A 23 16.78 11.73 -3.09
N VAL A 24 17.65 10.73 -3.00
CA VAL A 24 18.26 10.10 -4.20
C VAL A 24 17.20 9.47 -5.10
N VAL A 25 16.25 8.73 -4.51
CA VAL A 25 15.14 8.11 -5.27
C VAL A 25 14.30 9.20 -5.95
N ALA A 26 14.01 10.31 -5.27
CA ALA A 26 13.26 11.43 -5.84
C ALA A 26 13.98 12.04 -7.06
N ILE A 27 15.30 12.24 -6.99
CA ILE A 27 16.11 12.72 -8.12
C ILE A 27 16.05 11.71 -9.28
N LEU A 28 16.25 10.43 -9.01
CA LEU A 28 16.20 9.39 -10.06
C LEU A 28 14.82 9.32 -10.73
N ILE A 29 13.73 9.46 -9.97
CA ILE A 29 12.38 9.54 -10.53
C ILE A 29 12.25 10.77 -11.42
N ARG A 30 12.70 11.93 -10.94
CA ARG A 30 12.65 13.18 -11.73
C ARG A 30 13.38 13.08 -13.06
N LEU A 31 14.52 12.40 -13.07
CA LEU A 31 15.35 12.22 -14.27
C LEU A 31 14.79 11.14 -15.22
N LYS A 32 14.26 10.03 -14.69
CA LYS A 32 13.84 8.86 -15.49
C LYS A 32 12.36 8.83 -15.84
N LEU A 33 11.49 9.36 -14.99
CA LEU A 33 10.03 9.31 -15.16
C LEU A 33 9.40 10.70 -15.30
N GLY A 34 10.16 11.78 -15.05
CA GLY A 34 9.68 13.15 -15.15
C GLY A 34 9.01 13.67 -13.89
N SER A 35 8.07 14.60 -14.05
CA SER A 35 7.30 15.25 -12.97
C SER A 35 5.82 14.87 -13.07
N PRO A 36 5.10 14.80 -11.93
CA PRO A 36 5.55 14.94 -10.54
C PRO A 36 6.32 13.71 -10.03
N VAL A 37 7.17 13.88 -9.00
CA VAL A 37 7.94 12.79 -8.36
C VAL A 37 7.05 11.92 -7.47
N LEU A 38 6.08 12.55 -6.81
CA LEU A 38 5.11 11.87 -5.95
C LEU A 38 3.82 11.60 -6.72
N PHE A 39 3.28 10.42 -6.52
CA PHE A 39 1.96 10.00 -6.94
C PHE A 39 1.03 10.07 -5.74
N VAL A 40 -0.11 10.75 -5.91
CA VAL A 40 -1.12 10.92 -4.87
C VAL A 40 -2.42 10.30 -5.35
N GLN A 41 -3.01 9.44 -4.53
CA GLN A 41 -4.27 8.78 -4.86
C GLN A 41 -5.19 8.75 -3.65
N GLU A 42 -6.47 9.05 -3.87
CA GLU A 42 -7.49 8.90 -2.83
C GLU A 42 -7.73 7.43 -2.49
N ARG A 43 -7.76 7.14 -1.20
CA ARG A 43 -8.00 5.82 -0.63
C ARG A 43 -8.95 5.91 0.56
N PRO A 44 -9.73 4.85 0.85
CA PRO A 44 -10.55 4.80 2.03
C PRO A 44 -9.70 4.62 3.29
N GLY A 45 -9.84 5.51 4.23
CA GLY A 45 -9.25 5.47 5.55
C GLY A 45 -10.20 4.89 6.59
N LEU A 46 -10.03 5.33 7.85
CA LEU A 46 -10.88 4.95 8.97
C LEU A 46 -12.35 5.26 8.66
N ARG A 47 -13.22 4.27 8.82
CA ARG A 47 -14.68 4.37 8.52
C ARG A 47 -15.00 4.81 7.09
N GLY A 48 -14.12 4.44 6.13
CA GLY A 48 -14.30 4.76 4.73
C GLY A 48 -14.04 6.24 4.36
N ARG A 49 -13.60 7.07 5.30
CA ARG A 49 -13.29 8.49 5.01
C ARG A 49 -12.12 8.58 4.03
N PRO A 50 -12.25 9.31 2.91
CA PRO A 50 -11.18 9.41 1.95
C PRO A 50 -9.96 10.14 2.54
N PHE A 51 -8.76 9.68 2.20
CA PHE A 51 -7.51 10.36 2.47
C PHE A 51 -6.58 10.29 1.25
N ARG A 52 -5.62 11.18 1.16
CA ARG A 52 -4.65 11.26 0.05
C ARG A 52 -3.41 10.44 0.40
N MET A 53 -3.34 9.22 -0.14
CA MET A 53 -2.18 8.34 0.00
C MET A 53 -1.04 8.81 -0.91
N VAL A 54 0.16 8.94 -0.36
CA VAL A 54 1.33 9.48 -1.05
C VAL A 54 2.34 8.36 -1.30
N LYS A 55 2.75 8.17 -2.55
CA LYS A 55 3.78 7.22 -2.99
C LYS A 55 4.79 7.89 -3.91
N PHE A 56 5.91 7.24 -4.17
CA PHE A 56 6.71 7.60 -5.31
C PHE A 56 6.05 7.13 -6.62
N ARG A 57 6.20 7.96 -7.65
CA ARG A 57 5.78 7.63 -9.00
C ARG A 57 6.60 6.48 -9.57
N THR A 58 5.95 5.51 -10.21
CA THR A 58 6.60 4.34 -10.81
C THR A 58 6.29 4.17 -12.30
N MET A 59 5.43 5.02 -12.84
CA MET A 59 4.98 4.98 -14.24
C MET A 59 5.21 6.33 -14.92
N THR A 60 5.36 6.33 -16.24
CA THR A 60 5.37 7.54 -17.07
C THR A 60 3.95 8.02 -17.34
N ASP A 61 3.79 9.24 -17.88
CA ASP A 61 2.51 9.78 -18.36
C ASP A 61 2.42 9.70 -19.90
N GLU A 62 3.05 8.69 -20.49
CA GLU A 62 2.99 8.47 -21.94
C GLU A 62 1.54 8.30 -22.40
N ARG A 63 1.23 9.00 -23.49
CA ARG A 63 -0.10 9.03 -24.10
C ARG A 63 -0.06 8.53 -25.52
N GLY A 64 -1.16 7.96 -25.95
CA GLY A 64 -1.39 7.57 -27.34
C GLY A 64 -1.71 8.77 -28.25
N PRO A 65 -1.84 8.53 -29.55
CA PRO A 65 -2.24 9.57 -30.53
C PRO A 65 -3.61 10.19 -30.23
N ASP A 66 -4.48 9.48 -29.51
CA ASP A 66 -5.80 9.91 -29.04
C ASP A 66 -5.75 10.81 -27.79
N GLY A 67 -4.55 11.04 -27.22
CA GLY A 67 -4.34 11.80 -25.99
C GLY A 67 -4.63 11.02 -24.71
N GLU A 68 -5.11 9.77 -24.78
CA GLU A 68 -5.34 8.91 -23.63
C GLU A 68 -4.04 8.30 -23.11
N LEU A 69 -4.00 7.99 -21.81
CA LEU A 69 -2.84 7.33 -21.20
C LEU A 69 -2.67 5.93 -21.83
N LEU A 70 -1.43 5.60 -22.20
CA LEU A 70 -1.11 4.24 -22.63
C LEU A 70 -1.35 3.24 -21.50
N SER A 71 -1.42 1.96 -21.85
CA SER A 71 -1.63 0.89 -20.87
C SER A 71 -0.56 0.89 -19.77
N ASP A 72 -0.91 0.45 -18.59
CA ASP A 72 0.01 0.34 -17.45
C ASP A 72 1.25 -0.50 -17.77
N ALA A 73 1.10 -1.51 -18.62
CA ALA A 73 2.21 -2.36 -19.07
C ALA A 73 3.29 -1.59 -19.85
N VAL A 74 2.89 -0.60 -20.67
CA VAL A 74 3.80 0.28 -21.42
C VAL A 74 4.40 1.35 -20.51
N ARG A 75 3.57 1.98 -19.68
CA ARG A 75 3.99 3.08 -18.78
C ARG A 75 4.89 2.64 -17.64
N LEU A 76 4.81 1.35 -17.22
CA LEU A 76 5.61 0.78 -16.14
C LEU A 76 7.01 0.42 -16.64
N THR A 77 7.94 1.35 -16.52
CA THR A 77 9.34 1.19 -16.93
C THR A 77 10.09 0.14 -16.09
N ALA A 78 11.26 -0.30 -16.57
CA ALA A 78 12.16 -1.19 -15.80
C ALA A 78 12.54 -0.58 -14.44
N PHE A 79 12.76 0.75 -14.38
CA PHE A 79 13.04 1.46 -13.15
C PHE A 79 11.82 1.48 -12.22
N GLY A 80 10.62 1.70 -12.75
CA GLY A 80 9.38 1.61 -11.98
C GLY A 80 9.15 0.20 -11.40
N LYS A 81 9.45 -0.84 -12.20
CA LYS A 81 9.41 -2.24 -11.71
C LYS A 81 10.38 -2.49 -10.56
N LEU A 82 11.60 -1.93 -10.64
CA LEU A 82 12.59 -2.01 -9.57
C LEU A 82 12.08 -1.34 -8.28
N LEU A 83 11.51 -0.13 -8.37
CA LEU A 83 10.95 0.57 -7.22
C LEU A 83 9.85 -0.26 -6.53
N ARG A 84 8.93 -0.85 -7.31
CA ARG A 84 7.87 -1.73 -6.78
C ARG A 84 8.42 -3.03 -6.18
N ALA A 85 9.39 -3.66 -6.84
CA ALA A 85 10.01 -4.89 -6.35
C ALA A 85 10.78 -4.69 -5.03
N THR A 86 11.33 -3.51 -4.82
CA THR A 86 12.01 -3.12 -3.58
C THR A 86 11.09 -2.46 -2.56
N THR A 87 9.82 -2.23 -2.89
CA THR A 87 8.83 -1.52 -2.06
C THR A 87 9.25 -0.06 -1.73
N LEU A 88 10.26 0.47 -2.42
CA LEU A 88 10.74 1.85 -2.21
C LEU A 88 9.69 2.90 -2.58
N ASP A 89 8.80 2.55 -3.51
CA ASP A 89 7.69 3.42 -3.91
C ASP A 89 6.70 3.70 -2.77
N GLU A 90 6.61 2.83 -1.78
CA GLU A 90 5.70 2.96 -0.63
C GLU A 90 6.32 3.70 0.57
N PHE A 91 7.63 4.00 0.55
CA PHE A 91 8.30 4.68 1.67
C PHE A 91 7.66 6.04 2.04
N PRO A 92 7.18 6.87 1.09
CA PRO A 92 6.47 8.10 1.42
C PRO A 92 5.15 7.91 2.18
N GLU A 93 4.56 6.69 2.20
CA GLU A 93 3.34 6.42 2.99
C GLU A 93 3.56 6.63 4.49
N MET A 94 4.83 6.60 4.96
CA MET A 94 5.16 6.95 6.34
C MET A 94 4.80 8.38 6.70
N TRP A 95 4.68 9.29 5.73
CA TRP A 95 4.08 10.61 5.93
C TRP A 95 2.61 10.50 6.32
N ASN A 96 1.82 9.64 5.63
CA ASN A 96 0.42 9.42 5.99
C ASN A 96 0.28 8.80 7.38
N VAL A 97 1.24 7.98 7.82
CA VAL A 97 1.27 7.46 9.20
C VAL A 97 1.56 8.60 10.18
N LEU A 98 2.54 9.45 9.89
CA LEU A 98 2.96 10.56 10.76
C LEU A 98 1.81 11.55 10.98
N VAL A 99 1.11 11.96 9.92
CA VAL A 99 -0.04 12.89 10.02
C VAL A 99 -1.30 12.23 10.56
N GLY A 100 -1.39 10.90 10.53
CA GLY A 100 -2.44 10.13 11.19
C GLY A 100 -3.56 9.63 10.30
N ASP A 101 -3.43 9.71 8.98
CA ASP A 101 -4.35 9.09 8.03
C ASP A 101 -4.23 7.56 8.05
N MET A 102 -3.00 7.06 8.26
CA MET A 102 -2.66 5.65 8.33
C MET A 102 -2.03 5.27 9.68
N SER A 103 -1.80 3.99 9.87
CA SER A 103 -0.99 3.38 10.92
C SER A 103 0.15 2.58 10.27
N VAL A 104 1.20 2.26 11.00
CA VAL A 104 2.22 1.31 10.52
C VAL A 104 1.58 -0.02 10.20
N VAL A 105 0.69 -0.50 11.08
CA VAL A 105 0.01 -1.80 10.94
C VAL A 105 -1.50 -1.62 10.86
N GLY A 106 -2.10 -2.19 9.81
CA GLY A 106 -3.54 -2.21 9.56
C GLY A 106 -3.87 -2.87 8.23
N PRO A 107 -5.15 -3.04 7.88
CA PRO A 107 -5.56 -3.48 6.56
C PRO A 107 -5.06 -2.54 5.46
N ARG A 108 -4.56 -3.09 4.34
CA ARG A 108 -4.07 -2.26 3.22
C ARG A 108 -5.20 -1.43 2.61
N PRO A 109 -5.06 -0.10 2.41
CA PRO A 109 -6.12 0.71 1.82
C PRO A 109 -6.31 0.33 0.33
N LEU A 110 -7.53 -0.10 -0.02
CA LEU A 110 -7.89 -0.48 -1.39
C LEU A 110 -8.42 0.74 -2.16
N LEU A 111 -8.98 0.52 -3.36
CA LEU A 111 -9.48 1.62 -4.19
C LEU A 111 -10.82 2.15 -3.66
N MET A 112 -11.05 3.47 -3.78
CA MET A 112 -12.31 4.11 -3.38
C MET A 112 -13.53 3.45 -4.06
N ARG A 113 -13.40 3.06 -5.32
CA ARG A 113 -14.47 2.39 -6.08
C ARG A 113 -14.90 1.03 -5.52
N TYR A 114 -14.14 0.44 -4.58
CA TYR A 114 -14.50 -0.81 -3.92
C TYR A 114 -15.44 -0.63 -2.73
N LEU A 115 -15.60 0.60 -2.20
CA LEU A 115 -16.45 0.87 -1.04
C LEU A 115 -17.90 0.37 -1.24
N GLY A 116 -18.48 0.64 -2.40
CA GLY A 116 -19.85 0.20 -2.72
C GLY A 116 -19.97 -1.28 -3.07
N ARG A 117 -18.86 -2.03 -3.09
CA ARG A 117 -18.82 -3.46 -3.43
C ARG A 117 -18.63 -4.35 -2.21
N TYR A 118 -18.30 -3.76 -1.05
CA TYR A 118 -18.12 -4.51 0.20
C TYR A 118 -19.46 -4.94 0.76
N ASP A 119 -19.53 -6.19 1.18
CA ASP A 119 -20.59 -6.62 2.10
C ASP A 119 -20.33 -6.12 3.53
N ALA A 120 -21.26 -6.40 4.44
CA ALA A 120 -21.17 -5.94 5.83
C ALA A 120 -19.94 -6.50 6.57
N PHE A 121 -19.49 -7.73 6.24
CA PHE A 121 -18.32 -8.35 6.83
C PHE A 121 -17.04 -7.69 6.29
N GLN A 122 -16.92 -7.55 4.99
CA GLN A 122 -15.76 -6.96 4.32
C GLN A 122 -15.54 -5.49 4.70
N ALA A 123 -16.65 -4.74 4.91
CA ALA A 123 -16.60 -3.33 5.32
C ALA A 123 -15.97 -3.14 6.72
N ARG A 124 -16.00 -4.14 7.58
CA ARG A 124 -15.40 -4.09 8.93
C ARG A 124 -13.91 -3.82 8.93
N ARG A 125 -13.22 -4.12 7.83
CA ARG A 125 -11.79 -3.79 7.66
C ARG A 125 -11.48 -2.29 7.85
N MET A 126 -12.49 -1.43 7.69
CA MET A 126 -12.37 0.02 7.87
C MET A 126 -12.69 0.50 9.30
N GLU A 127 -12.96 -0.40 10.25
CA GLU A 127 -13.13 -0.06 11.67
C GLU A 127 -11.81 0.37 12.34
N VAL A 128 -10.69 0.18 11.65
CA VAL A 128 -9.36 0.63 12.05
C VAL A 128 -8.73 1.48 10.96
N LYS A 129 -7.67 2.22 11.31
CA LYS A 129 -6.87 2.94 10.30
C LYS A 129 -6.21 1.93 9.35
N PRO A 130 -6.13 2.24 8.05
CA PRO A 130 -5.36 1.43 7.11
C PRO A 130 -3.87 1.43 7.49
N GLY A 131 -3.17 0.37 7.12
CA GLY A 131 -1.77 0.17 7.41
C GLY A 131 -0.86 0.17 6.18
N VAL A 132 0.41 0.54 6.38
CA VAL A 132 1.47 0.33 5.40
C VAL A 132 1.74 -1.17 5.27
N THR A 133 1.76 -1.89 6.39
CA THR A 133 1.74 -3.35 6.44
C THR A 133 0.54 -3.87 7.21
N GLY A 134 0.23 -5.17 7.11
CA GLY A 134 -0.93 -5.76 7.77
C GLY A 134 -0.93 -7.28 7.75
N TRP A 135 -1.89 -7.87 8.45
CA TRP A 135 -1.96 -9.32 8.64
C TRP A 135 -2.12 -10.08 7.33
N ALA A 136 -2.96 -9.63 6.41
CA ALA A 136 -3.10 -10.21 5.07
C ALA A 136 -1.79 -10.11 4.26
N GLN A 137 -1.08 -8.97 4.34
CA GLN A 137 0.17 -8.77 3.63
C GLN A 137 1.28 -9.73 4.11
N VAL A 138 1.34 -10.03 5.42
CA VAL A 138 2.37 -10.95 5.95
C VAL A 138 1.97 -12.43 5.87
N ASN A 139 0.74 -12.77 5.49
CA ASN A 139 0.27 -14.17 5.41
C ASN A 139 -0.02 -14.68 3.99
N GLY A 140 0.22 -13.89 2.94
CA GLY A 140 0.05 -14.39 1.56
C GLY A 140 0.20 -13.33 0.47
N ARG A 141 0.00 -12.05 0.80
CA ARG A 141 0.11 -10.91 -0.17
C ARG A 141 -0.78 -11.16 -1.40
N ASN A 142 -0.14 -11.30 -2.58
CA ASN A 142 -0.80 -11.43 -3.86
C ASN A 142 -1.27 -12.87 -4.16
N ALA A 143 -0.84 -13.86 -3.38
CA ALA A 143 -1.27 -15.25 -3.54
C ALA A 143 -2.67 -15.54 -2.95
N LEU A 144 -3.20 -14.60 -2.15
CA LEU A 144 -4.52 -14.74 -1.53
C LEU A 144 -5.63 -14.32 -2.50
N SER A 145 -6.74 -15.03 -2.48
CA SER A 145 -8.01 -14.59 -3.05
C SER A 145 -8.53 -13.34 -2.33
N TRP A 146 -9.53 -12.67 -2.90
CA TRP A 146 -10.16 -11.52 -2.25
C TRP A 146 -10.82 -11.89 -0.92
N ASP A 147 -11.51 -13.04 -0.87
CA ASP A 147 -12.19 -13.50 0.35
C ASP A 147 -11.21 -13.81 1.47
N GLU A 148 -10.10 -14.49 1.17
CA GLU A 148 -9.03 -14.74 2.14
C GLU A 148 -8.41 -13.44 2.66
N LYS A 149 -8.20 -12.44 1.79
CA LYS A 149 -7.69 -11.12 2.22
C LYS A 149 -8.64 -10.42 3.16
N PHE A 150 -9.93 -10.39 2.83
CA PHE A 150 -10.93 -9.77 3.68
C PHE A 150 -11.08 -10.52 5.00
N ALA A 151 -11.07 -11.85 4.98
CA ALA A 151 -11.09 -12.65 6.20
C ALA A 151 -9.91 -12.34 7.13
N LEU A 152 -8.68 -12.24 6.58
CA LEU A 152 -7.49 -11.88 7.35
C LEU A 152 -7.50 -10.42 7.83
N ASP A 153 -8.03 -9.50 7.02
CA ASP A 153 -8.17 -8.10 7.43
C ASP A 153 -9.17 -7.95 8.59
N VAL A 154 -10.32 -8.62 8.51
CA VAL A 154 -11.34 -8.61 9.58
C VAL A 154 -10.83 -9.34 10.82
N TRP A 155 -10.15 -10.49 10.64
CA TRP A 155 -9.50 -11.17 11.76
C TRP A 155 -8.53 -10.25 12.50
N TYR A 156 -7.74 -9.46 11.79
CA TYR A 156 -6.86 -8.46 12.42
C TYR A 156 -7.67 -7.41 13.20
N VAL A 157 -8.78 -6.93 12.66
CA VAL A 157 -9.66 -5.98 13.36
C VAL A 157 -10.12 -6.54 14.70
N ASP A 158 -10.51 -7.81 14.72
CA ASP A 158 -11.04 -8.47 15.93
C ASP A 158 -9.94 -8.82 16.96
N ASN A 159 -8.75 -9.13 16.49
CA ASN A 159 -7.64 -9.64 17.33
C ASN A 159 -6.50 -8.62 17.54
N ARG A 160 -6.69 -7.37 17.15
CA ARG A 160 -5.64 -6.35 17.22
C ARG A 160 -5.14 -6.12 18.65
N THR A 161 -3.86 -6.29 18.82
CA THR A 161 -3.11 -5.94 20.03
C THR A 161 -1.79 -5.31 19.63
N PHE A 162 -1.16 -4.57 20.56
CA PHE A 162 0.17 -4.03 20.29
C PHE A 162 1.20 -5.13 20.03
N GLY A 163 1.10 -6.26 20.73
CA GLY A 163 1.96 -7.43 20.51
C GLY A 163 1.80 -8.03 19.11
N LEU A 164 0.55 -8.11 18.60
CA LEU A 164 0.29 -8.54 17.23
C LEU A 164 0.87 -7.57 16.21
N ASP A 165 0.75 -6.27 16.45
CA ASP A 165 1.35 -5.24 15.59
C ASP A 165 2.87 -5.42 15.49
N MET A 166 3.57 -5.61 16.62
CA MET A 166 5.02 -5.86 16.62
C MET A 166 5.39 -7.15 15.88
N ARG A 167 4.60 -8.21 16.04
CA ARG A 167 4.79 -9.46 15.29
C ARG A 167 4.65 -9.24 13.78
N ILE A 168 3.67 -8.43 13.35
CA ILE A 168 3.48 -8.09 11.93
C ILE A 168 4.66 -7.27 11.41
N VAL A 169 5.13 -6.27 12.14
CA VAL A 169 6.31 -5.46 11.78
C VAL A 169 7.53 -6.35 11.57
N VAL A 170 7.83 -7.22 12.54
CA VAL A 170 8.97 -8.16 12.44
C VAL A 170 8.82 -9.09 11.23
N LYS A 171 7.64 -9.69 11.02
CA LYS A 171 7.38 -10.54 9.83
C LYS A 171 7.55 -9.77 8.53
N THR A 172 7.16 -8.48 8.49
CA THR A 172 7.30 -7.62 7.31
C THR A 172 8.77 -7.45 6.95
N PHE A 173 9.63 -7.14 7.91
CA PHE A 173 11.08 -7.05 7.69
C PHE A 173 11.62 -8.32 7.05
N PHE A 174 11.35 -9.47 7.63
CA PHE A 174 11.84 -10.74 7.07
C PHE A 174 11.32 -10.99 5.65
N LYS A 175 10.06 -10.67 5.36
CA LYS A 175 9.47 -10.87 4.02
C LYS A 175 10.04 -9.92 2.96
N VAL A 176 10.31 -8.67 3.32
CA VAL A 176 10.96 -7.70 2.41
C VAL A 176 12.37 -8.17 2.07
N PHE A 177 13.16 -8.63 3.05
CA PHE A 177 14.51 -9.14 2.81
C PHE A 177 14.53 -10.47 2.05
N ALA A 178 13.59 -11.38 2.34
CA ALA A 178 13.51 -12.69 1.68
C ALA A 178 12.96 -12.60 0.23
N ARG A 179 12.52 -11.43 -0.24
CA ARG A 179 11.87 -11.21 -1.54
C ARG A 179 10.75 -12.22 -1.85
N SER A 180 10.19 -12.87 -0.81
CA SER A 180 9.17 -13.90 -0.96
C SER A 180 7.81 -13.28 -1.25
N GLY A 181 7.10 -13.80 -2.28
CA GLY A 181 5.73 -13.40 -2.62
C GLY A 181 5.61 -12.15 -3.49
N ILE A 182 6.69 -11.67 -4.12
CA ILE A 182 6.67 -10.54 -5.06
C ILE A 182 6.15 -10.98 -6.44
N ASN A 183 6.33 -12.25 -6.82
CA ASN A 183 5.86 -12.80 -8.07
C ASN A 183 4.52 -13.52 -7.89
N ALA A 184 3.42 -12.79 -8.01
CA ALA A 184 2.23 -13.40 -8.58
C ALA A 184 2.41 -13.35 -10.10
N SER A 185 2.33 -14.52 -10.75
CA SER A 185 2.13 -14.71 -12.20
C SER A 185 2.06 -13.40 -13.02
N ASN A 186 3.01 -13.11 -13.86
CA ASN A 186 3.08 -12.18 -15.01
C ASN A 186 2.08 -10.98 -15.11
N ALA A 187 1.21 -10.74 -14.16
CA ALA A 187 0.27 -9.62 -14.14
C ALA A 187 0.88 -8.43 -13.38
N ALA A 188 0.98 -7.29 -14.03
CA ALA A 188 1.49 -6.04 -13.46
C ALA A 188 0.63 -5.54 -12.27
N THR A 189 -0.59 -6.04 -12.13
CA THR A 189 -1.56 -5.72 -11.08
C THR A 189 -2.44 -6.93 -10.78
N MET A 190 -2.90 -7.03 -9.53
CA MET A 190 -3.91 -8.00 -9.13
C MET A 190 -5.24 -7.75 -9.86
N GLU A 191 -6.00 -8.82 -10.15
CA GLU A 191 -7.36 -8.69 -10.69
C GLU A 191 -8.23 -7.78 -9.84
N GLU A 192 -9.09 -7.03 -10.51
CA GLU A 192 -9.97 -6.07 -9.85
C GLU A 192 -11.02 -6.80 -8.98
N PHE A 193 -11.21 -6.32 -7.75
CA PHE A 193 -12.34 -6.77 -6.93
C PHE A 193 -13.67 -6.27 -7.55
N ARG A 194 -14.52 -7.19 -7.95
CA ARG A 194 -15.82 -6.90 -8.60
C ARG A 194 -17.00 -6.96 -7.65
N GLY A 195 -16.79 -7.29 -6.38
CA GLY A 195 -17.83 -7.58 -5.41
C GLY A 195 -18.16 -9.09 -5.35
N ASN A 196 -18.90 -9.49 -4.35
CA ASN A 196 -19.44 -10.85 -4.24
C ASN A 196 -20.65 -10.95 -5.20
N ASN A 197 -20.41 -10.96 -6.51
CA ASN A 197 -21.44 -11.36 -7.46
C ASN A 197 -21.65 -12.88 -7.32
N ASN A 198 -22.40 -13.27 -6.30
CA ASN A 198 -23.19 -14.48 -6.35
C ASN A 198 -24.44 -14.13 -7.15
N ASN A 199 -24.36 -14.32 -8.46
CA ASN A 199 -25.43 -14.86 -9.33
C ASN A 199 -24.86 -15.03 -10.71
#